data_accddcee877a2cfcdc6405938e4a3cbe
#
_entry.id   accddcee877a2cfcdc6405938e4a3cbe
#
_cell.length_a   1.000
_cell.length_b   1.000
_cell.length_c   1.000
_cell.angle_alpha   90.00
_cell.angle_beta   90.00
_cell.angle_gamma   90.00
#
_symmetry.space_group_name_H-M   'P 1'
#
loop_
_entity.id
_entity.type
_entity.pdbx_description
1 polymer ?
#
loop_
_entity_poly.entity_id
_entity_poly.type
_entity_poly.pdbx_seq_one_letter_code
_entity_poly.pdbx_strand_id
1 'polypeptide(L)'
;MTPSSKDGGATEQPTSGGSGDDRDNGSSAEPKEGAVVTGNRRPRGRPPGSKNKPKPPIFVTRDSPNALRSHVMEVAGGADVAESIANFSRRRQRGVCVLSGAGTVTDVALRQPAAPGAVVALRGRFEILSLTGTFLPGPAPPGSTGLTVYLAGGQGQVVGGSVVGTLTAAGPVMVIASTFANATYERLPLDEADEESVQAQQPPPGPAAEGRL
;
A
#
# COMPACT_ATOMS: atom_id res chain seq x y z
N MET A 1 22.61 11.41 49.40
CA MET A 1 24.01 11.71 48.98
C MET A 1 23.95 11.97 47.48
N THR A 2 23.82 13.23 47.09
CA THR A 2 24.23 13.79 45.81
C THR A 2 25.70 14.13 45.86
N PRO A 3 26.46 14.33 44.77
CA PRO A 3 26.40 15.48 43.87
C PRO A 3 26.53 15.11 42.38
N SER A 4 25.91 15.83 41.39
CA SER A 4 26.22 17.18 40.84
C SER A 4 27.61 17.33 40.19
N SER A 5 27.58 17.66 38.89
CA SER A 5 28.41 18.57 38.07
C SER A 5 28.06 18.37 36.60
N LYS A 6 27.48 19.35 35.86
CA LYS A 6 28.00 20.59 35.27
C LYS A 6 29.19 20.38 34.33
N ASP A 7 29.01 20.72 33.08
CA ASP A 7 29.56 21.79 32.19
C ASP A 7 29.34 21.35 30.74
N GLY A 8 28.91 22.15 29.77
CA GLY A 8 29.23 23.54 29.45
C GLY A 8 29.94 23.60 28.10
N GLY A 9 29.47 24.41 27.16
CA GLY A 9 30.14 24.74 25.90
C GLY A 9 29.15 24.68 24.71
N ALA A 10 28.54 25.63 24.25
CA ALA A 10 28.63 27.00 23.68
C ALA A 10 29.60 27.11 22.47
N THR A 11 29.09 27.87 21.49
CA THR A 11 29.79 28.59 20.39
C THR A 11 30.15 27.73 19.15
N GLU A 12 29.94 28.12 17.89
CA GLU A 12 29.92 29.46 17.25
C GLU A 12 29.35 29.36 15.83
N GLN A 13 28.67 30.37 15.37
CA GLN A 13 28.51 30.73 13.96
C GLN A 13 29.73 31.51 13.49
N PRO A 14 30.01 31.59 12.19
CA PRO A 14 30.44 32.82 11.60
C PRO A 14 29.60 33.29 10.42
N THR A 15 29.23 34.52 10.50
CA THR A 15 28.83 35.46 9.45
C THR A 15 30.02 36.02 8.71
N SER A 16 29.87 36.29 7.39
CA SER A 16 30.47 37.42 6.63
C SER A 16 30.08 37.22 5.17
N GLY A 17 29.56 38.13 4.37
CA GLY A 17 29.83 39.57 4.32
C GLY A 17 30.65 39.88 3.06
N GLY A 18 30.16 40.81 2.19
CA GLY A 18 30.90 41.40 1.08
C GLY A 18 30.09 41.34 -0.23
N SER A 19 29.34 42.36 -0.68
CA SER A 19 29.68 43.74 -1.07
C SER A 19 30.40 43.89 -2.41
N GLY A 20 29.71 44.62 -3.30
CA GLY A 20 30.31 45.56 -4.30
C GLY A 20 30.60 44.93 -5.66
N ASP A 21 30.21 45.46 -6.76
CA ASP A 21 30.40 46.84 -7.24
C ASP A 21 29.62 47.07 -8.54
N ASP A 22 29.03 48.22 -8.61
CA ASP A 22 28.53 48.92 -9.80
C ASP A 22 29.61 49.20 -10.80
N ARG A 23 29.30 49.07 -12.10
CA ARG A 23 29.88 49.96 -13.14
C ARG A 23 28.91 50.17 -14.28
N ASP A 24 28.26 51.29 -14.18
CA ASP A 24 27.71 52.12 -15.24
C ASP A 24 28.74 52.38 -16.36
N ASN A 25 28.37 52.22 -17.60
CA ASN A 25 28.97 53.01 -18.68
C ASN A 25 27.97 53.22 -19.81
N GLY A 26 27.38 54.39 -19.83
CA GLY A 26 26.61 54.90 -20.94
C GLY A 26 27.48 55.30 -22.11
N SER A 27 26.99 55.07 -23.31
CA SER A 27 27.36 55.87 -24.47
C SER A 27 26.21 55.91 -25.47
N SER A 28 25.69 57.09 -25.61
CA SER A 28 24.77 57.59 -26.61
C SER A 28 25.45 57.65 -28.00
N ALA A 29 24.76 57.23 -29.05
CA ALA A 29 24.95 57.77 -30.40
C ALA A 29 23.68 57.57 -31.22
N GLU A 30 23.18 58.66 -31.75
CA GLU A 30 21.99 58.89 -32.56
C GLU A 30 22.15 58.41 -34.03
N PRO A 31 21.09 58.56 -34.86
CA PRO A 31 20.74 57.61 -35.90
C PRO A 31 21.24 58.03 -37.32
N LYS A 32 21.37 57.02 -38.19
CA LYS A 32 21.41 57.25 -39.66
C LYS A 32 20.36 56.41 -40.37
N GLU A 33 19.51 57.13 -41.11
CA GLU A 33 18.52 56.62 -42.03
C GLU A 33 19.10 55.71 -43.14
N GLY A 34 18.27 54.76 -43.52
CA GLY A 34 18.20 54.22 -44.89
C GLY A 34 18.90 52.93 -45.17
N ALA A 35 18.18 51.80 -44.91
CA ALA A 35 18.24 50.64 -45.82
C ALA A 35 17.09 49.69 -45.49
N VAL A 36 16.16 49.54 -46.43
CA VAL A 36 15.15 48.47 -46.41
C VAL A 36 15.84 47.16 -46.61
N VAL A 37 16.01 46.38 -45.53
CA VAL A 37 16.47 45.00 -45.59
C VAL A 37 15.29 44.14 -45.26
N THR A 38 14.78 43.41 -46.27
CA THR A 38 13.83 42.32 -46.14
C THR A 38 14.31 41.35 -45.05
N GLY A 39 13.65 41.40 -43.89
CA GLY A 39 13.99 40.59 -42.74
C GLY A 39 13.75 39.12 -43.00
N ASN A 40 14.82 38.40 -43.22
CA ASN A 40 14.82 36.97 -43.13
C ASN A 40 14.52 36.60 -41.67
N ARG A 41 13.25 36.23 -41.35
CA ARG A 41 12.86 35.75 -40.03
C ARG A 41 13.63 34.46 -39.74
N ARG A 42 14.75 34.59 -39.06
CA ARG A 42 15.42 33.43 -38.48
C ARG A 42 14.46 32.74 -37.50
N PRO A 43 14.26 31.43 -37.62
CA PRO A 43 13.49 30.71 -36.63
C PRO A 43 14.08 30.99 -35.25
N ARG A 44 13.24 31.32 -34.27
CA ARG A 44 13.64 31.47 -32.86
C ARG A 44 14.19 30.13 -32.36
N GLY A 45 15.44 29.87 -32.67
CA GLY A 45 16.19 28.76 -32.10
C GLY A 45 16.54 29.10 -30.64
N ARG A 46 16.60 28.09 -29.87
CA ARG A 46 17.06 28.17 -28.47
C ARG A 46 18.47 28.75 -28.41
N PRO A 47 18.82 29.69 -27.52
CA PRO A 47 20.15 30.26 -27.40
C PRO A 47 21.20 29.16 -27.25
N PRO A 48 22.37 29.26 -27.95
CA PRO A 48 23.46 28.33 -27.77
C PRO A 48 23.95 28.40 -26.31
N GLY A 49 24.04 27.23 -25.65
CA GLY A 49 24.49 27.11 -24.26
C GLY A 49 23.39 26.86 -23.23
N SER A 50 22.10 26.90 -23.57
CA SER A 50 21.07 26.53 -22.63
C SER A 50 21.04 25.00 -22.40
N LYS A 51 21.72 24.52 -21.38
CA LYS A 51 21.67 23.12 -20.95
C LYS A 51 20.29 22.86 -20.30
N ASN A 52 19.60 21.85 -20.79
CA ASN A 52 18.44 21.30 -20.06
C ASN A 52 18.97 20.78 -18.73
N LYS A 53 18.66 21.44 -17.64
CA LYS A 53 18.83 20.80 -16.34
C LYS A 53 17.89 19.58 -16.32
N PRO A 54 18.39 18.37 -16.04
CA PRO A 54 17.53 17.21 -15.85
C PRO A 54 16.48 17.61 -14.82
N LYS A 55 15.20 17.42 -15.14
CA LYS A 55 14.17 17.56 -14.13
C LYS A 55 14.46 16.52 -13.03
N PRO A 56 14.48 16.92 -11.75
CA PRO A 56 14.61 15.93 -10.69
C PRO A 56 13.51 14.88 -10.85
N PRO A 57 13.79 13.61 -10.58
CA PRO A 57 12.79 12.57 -10.66
C PRO A 57 11.60 12.96 -9.77
N ILE A 58 10.41 12.94 -10.34
CA ILE A 58 9.19 13.16 -9.57
C ILE A 58 8.93 11.87 -8.79
N PHE A 59 9.29 11.84 -7.52
CA PHE A 59 8.88 10.78 -6.62
C PHE A 59 7.41 11.01 -6.28
N VAL A 60 6.53 10.20 -6.84
CA VAL A 60 5.12 10.16 -6.43
C VAL A 60 5.07 9.40 -5.11
N THR A 61 5.07 10.11 -4.00
CA THR A 61 4.99 9.53 -2.64
C THR A 61 3.56 9.25 -2.18
N ARG A 62 2.58 9.43 -3.06
CA ARG A 62 1.18 9.15 -2.73
C ARG A 62 0.81 7.75 -3.19
N ASP A 63 0.57 6.88 -2.23
CA ASP A 63 -0.02 5.58 -2.50
C ASP A 63 -1.43 5.75 -3.08
N SER A 64 -1.76 4.90 -4.06
CA SER A 64 -3.14 4.82 -4.55
C SER A 64 -4.09 4.49 -3.39
N PRO A 65 -5.32 5.03 -3.34
CA PRO A 65 -6.34 4.61 -2.39
C PRO A 65 -6.58 3.09 -2.40
N ASN A 66 -6.35 2.46 -3.56
CA ASN A 66 -6.51 1.01 -3.77
C ASN A 66 -5.21 0.22 -3.55
N ALA A 67 -4.10 0.88 -3.18
CA ALA A 67 -2.85 0.18 -2.91
C ALA A 67 -3.02 -0.85 -1.79
N LEU A 68 -2.35 -1.97 -1.94
CA LEU A 68 -2.18 -2.95 -0.87
C LEU A 68 -1.38 -2.31 0.26
N ARG A 69 -1.79 -2.59 1.50
CA ARG A 69 -1.06 -2.12 2.69
C ARG A 69 -0.73 -3.30 3.57
N SER A 70 0.54 -3.44 3.89
CA SER A 70 1.01 -4.47 4.80
C SER A 70 0.78 -4.05 6.26
N HIS A 71 0.40 -5.03 7.08
CA HIS A 71 0.18 -4.88 8.51
C HIS A 71 0.88 -6.01 9.25
N VAL A 72 1.51 -5.66 10.35
CA VAL A 72 1.95 -6.60 11.36
C VAL A 72 1.05 -6.38 12.57
N MET A 73 0.32 -7.39 12.96
CA MET A 73 -0.68 -7.32 14.02
C MET A 73 -0.33 -8.31 15.11
N GLU A 74 -0.56 -7.93 16.36
CA GLU A 74 -0.47 -8.82 17.50
C GLU A 74 -1.88 -9.11 18.04
N VAL A 75 -2.20 -10.38 18.18
CA VAL A 75 -3.41 -10.84 18.85
C VAL A 75 -3.02 -11.24 20.28
N ALA A 76 -3.64 -10.61 21.25
CA ALA A 76 -3.35 -10.86 22.65
C ALA A 76 -3.73 -12.29 23.08
N GLY A 77 -3.00 -12.84 24.01
CA GLY A 77 -3.34 -14.14 24.62
C GLY A 77 -4.77 -14.15 25.20
N GLY A 78 -5.49 -15.22 25.00
CA GLY A 78 -6.89 -15.40 25.37
C GLY A 78 -7.88 -14.91 24.32
N ALA A 79 -7.46 -14.13 23.33
CA ALA A 79 -8.35 -13.68 22.27
C ALA A 79 -8.48 -14.70 21.13
N ASP A 80 -9.62 -14.69 20.43
CA ASP A 80 -9.79 -15.46 19.20
C ASP A 80 -9.12 -14.77 18.04
N VAL A 81 -8.22 -15.49 17.37
CA VAL A 81 -7.41 -14.98 16.25
C VAL A 81 -8.29 -14.65 15.04
N ALA A 82 -9.23 -15.54 14.70
CA ALA A 82 -10.10 -15.35 13.54
C ALA A 82 -11.04 -14.16 13.74
N GLU A 83 -11.64 -14.06 14.91
CA GLU A 83 -12.53 -12.94 15.27
C GLU A 83 -11.76 -11.61 15.32
N SER A 84 -10.56 -11.60 15.87
CA SER A 84 -9.70 -10.40 15.93
C SER A 84 -9.42 -9.85 14.54
N ILE A 85 -9.06 -10.71 13.58
CA ILE A 85 -8.81 -10.31 12.20
C ILE A 85 -10.10 -9.86 11.48
N ALA A 86 -11.22 -10.58 11.70
CA ALA A 86 -12.51 -10.19 11.16
C ALA A 86 -12.96 -8.82 11.68
N ASN A 87 -12.76 -8.54 12.96
CA ASN A 87 -13.04 -7.24 13.57
C ASN A 87 -12.16 -6.14 12.99
N PHE A 88 -10.88 -6.43 12.76
CA PHE A 88 -9.97 -5.50 12.11
C PHE A 88 -10.45 -5.17 10.69
N SER A 89 -10.83 -6.17 9.89
CA SER A 89 -11.39 -5.99 8.54
C SER A 89 -12.63 -5.08 8.57
N ARG A 90 -13.59 -5.38 9.45
CA ARG A 90 -14.82 -4.59 9.60
C ARG A 90 -14.56 -3.15 10.03
N ARG A 91 -13.66 -2.92 11.00
CA ARG A 91 -13.33 -1.57 11.47
C ARG A 91 -12.63 -0.73 10.41
N ARG A 92 -11.77 -1.35 9.60
CA ARG A 92 -11.03 -0.68 8.53
C ARG A 92 -11.84 -0.57 7.23
N GLN A 93 -12.97 -1.28 7.13
CA GLN A 93 -13.77 -1.38 5.89
C GLN A 93 -12.91 -1.77 4.69
N ARG A 94 -11.99 -2.72 4.91
CA ARG A 94 -11.06 -3.24 3.89
C ARG A 94 -10.97 -4.75 3.99
N GLY A 95 -10.79 -5.39 2.83
CA GLY A 95 -10.43 -6.80 2.80
C GLY A 95 -9.06 -7.03 3.46
N VAL A 96 -8.91 -8.15 4.14
CA VAL A 96 -7.67 -8.58 4.77
C VAL A 96 -7.26 -9.92 4.19
N CYS A 97 -6.07 -10.00 3.63
CA CYS A 97 -5.42 -11.25 3.22
C CYS A 97 -4.34 -11.57 4.25
N VAL A 98 -4.51 -12.65 4.99
CA VAL A 98 -3.54 -13.17 5.95
C VAL A 98 -2.47 -13.95 5.19
N LEU A 99 -1.23 -13.52 5.32
CA LEU A 99 -0.08 -14.07 4.62
C LEU A 99 0.70 -15.07 5.48
N SER A 100 0.77 -14.78 6.79
CA SER A 100 1.53 -15.59 7.75
C SER A 100 1.05 -15.33 9.17
N GLY A 101 1.30 -16.28 10.06
CA GLY A 101 1.10 -16.11 11.49
C GLY A 101 2.09 -16.98 12.25
N ALA A 102 2.47 -16.51 13.44
CA ALA A 102 3.37 -17.21 14.36
C ALA A 102 2.91 -17.03 15.80
N GLY A 103 3.09 -18.04 16.60
CA GLY A 103 2.70 -18.07 18.01
C GLY A 103 2.03 -19.37 18.40
N THR A 104 1.47 -19.40 19.60
CA THR A 104 0.86 -20.59 20.17
C THR A 104 -0.64 -20.39 20.31
N VAL A 105 -1.42 -21.41 19.96
CA VAL A 105 -2.89 -21.43 20.04
C VAL A 105 -3.39 -22.61 20.86
N THR A 106 -4.61 -22.52 21.30
CA THR A 106 -5.34 -23.59 22.04
C THR A 106 -6.80 -23.60 21.61
N ASP A 107 -7.52 -24.67 21.99
CA ASP A 107 -8.96 -24.81 21.75
C ASP A 107 -9.34 -24.58 20.28
N VAL A 108 -8.75 -25.36 19.40
CA VAL A 108 -8.86 -25.20 17.96
C VAL A 108 -9.88 -26.16 17.40
N ALA A 109 -10.83 -25.65 16.61
CA ALA A 109 -11.77 -26.47 15.86
C ALA A 109 -11.46 -26.37 14.35
N LEU A 110 -11.11 -27.51 13.74
CA LEU A 110 -10.71 -27.60 12.34
C LEU A 110 -11.64 -28.51 11.55
N ARG A 111 -11.92 -28.10 10.32
CA ARG A 111 -12.44 -29.01 9.28
C ARG A 111 -11.29 -29.50 8.44
N GLN A 112 -11.12 -30.82 8.39
CA GLN A 112 -10.07 -31.45 7.61
C GLN A 112 -10.56 -31.78 6.19
N PRO A 113 -9.76 -31.51 5.14
CA PRO A 113 -10.13 -31.82 3.76
C PRO A 113 -10.39 -33.32 3.53
N ALA A 114 -9.63 -34.17 4.22
CA ALA A 114 -9.74 -35.65 4.08
C ALA A 114 -11.01 -36.22 4.70
N ALA A 115 -11.72 -35.52 5.54
CA ALA A 115 -12.96 -35.96 6.17
C ALA A 115 -14.03 -34.86 6.01
N PRO A 116 -14.65 -34.71 4.82
CA PRO A 116 -15.66 -33.70 4.58
C PRO A 116 -16.81 -33.82 5.59
N GLY A 117 -17.11 -32.67 6.26
CA GLY A 117 -18.14 -32.60 7.29
C GLY A 117 -17.70 -32.94 8.72
N ALA A 118 -16.54 -33.56 8.92
CA ALA A 118 -16.02 -33.80 10.26
C ALA A 118 -15.29 -32.57 10.79
N VAL A 119 -15.59 -32.21 12.03
CA VAL A 119 -14.89 -31.17 12.80
C VAL A 119 -14.04 -31.87 13.85
N VAL A 120 -12.75 -31.59 13.83
CA VAL A 120 -11.79 -32.06 14.82
C VAL A 120 -11.55 -30.96 15.84
N ALA A 121 -11.87 -31.22 17.09
CA ALA A 121 -11.55 -30.32 18.20
C ALA A 121 -10.21 -30.73 18.82
N LEU A 122 -9.26 -29.82 18.77
CA LEU A 122 -7.92 -29.99 19.33
C LEU A 122 -7.85 -29.28 20.68
N ARG A 123 -7.46 -30.00 21.72
CA ARG A 123 -7.23 -29.47 23.07
C ARG A 123 -5.73 -29.44 23.37
N GLY A 124 -5.33 -28.47 24.17
CA GLY A 124 -3.93 -28.25 24.53
C GLY A 124 -3.30 -27.16 23.67
N ARG A 125 -1.97 -27.05 23.74
CA ARG A 125 -1.21 -26.02 23.06
C ARG A 125 -0.61 -26.53 21.78
N PHE A 126 -0.71 -25.71 20.75
CA PHE A 126 -0.19 -25.98 19.41
C PHE A 126 0.58 -24.77 18.92
N GLU A 127 1.70 -24.98 18.25
CA GLU A 127 2.47 -23.94 17.59
C GLU A 127 1.96 -23.74 16.16
N ILE A 128 1.79 -22.49 15.73
CA ILE A 128 1.40 -22.18 14.37
C ILE A 128 2.60 -22.35 13.44
N LEU A 129 2.49 -23.27 12.49
CA LEU A 129 3.45 -23.46 11.40
C LEU A 129 3.10 -22.62 10.18
N SER A 130 1.81 -22.45 9.91
CA SER A 130 1.29 -21.63 8.82
C SER A 130 -0.10 -21.14 9.19
N LEU A 131 -0.39 -19.90 8.85
CA LEU A 131 -1.69 -19.28 9.00
C LEU A 131 -1.96 -18.43 7.75
N THR A 132 -3.00 -18.79 7.01
CA THR A 132 -3.40 -18.07 5.79
C THR A 132 -4.91 -17.92 5.74
N GLY A 133 -5.39 -16.96 4.97
CA GLY A 133 -6.82 -16.77 4.81
C GLY A 133 -7.21 -15.39 4.35
N THR A 134 -8.50 -15.18 4.25
CA THR A 134 -9.05 -13.90 3.78
C THR A 134 -10.26 -13.53 4.62
N PHE A 135 -10.42 -12.24 4.88
CA PHE A 135 -11.61 -11.66 5.51
C PHE A 135 -12.08 -10.47 4.68
N LEU A 136 -13.38 -10.42 4.44
CA LEU A 136 -14.04 -9.32 3.76
C LEU A 136 -14.92 -8.54 4.74
N PRO A 137 -15.00 -7.21 4.62
CA PRO A 137 -15.72 -6.37 5.58
C PRO A 137 -17.26 -6.48 5.47
N GLY A 138 -17.76 -6.98 4.33
CA GLY A 138 -19.18 -7.11 4.01
C GLY A 138 -19.59 -8.53 3.65
N PRO A 139 -20.79 -8.69 3.09
CA PRO A 139 -21.26 -9.96 2.57
C PRO A 139 -20.27 -10.53 1.55
N ALA A 140 -20.02 -11.82 1.65
CA ALA A 140 -18.99 -12.50 0.86
C ALA A 140 -19.53 -13.85 0.34
N PRO A 141 -19.09 -14.29 -0.83
CA PRO A 141 -19.43 -15.61 -1.35
C PRO A 141 -19.02 -16.71 -0.36
N PRO A 142 -19.77 -17.81 -0.28
CA PRO A 142 -19.38 -18.96 0.56
C PRO A 142 -17.96 -19.44 0.26
N GLY A 143 -17.15 -19.61 1.30
CA GLY A 143 -15.77 -20.07 1.20
C GLY A 143 -14.74 -18.99 0.88
N SER A 144 -15.13 -17.76 0.61
CA SER A 144 -14.20 -16.65 0.34
C SER A 144 -13.64 -15.99 1.61
N THR A 145 -14.16 -16.35 2.79
CA THR A 145 -13.68 -15.85 4.09
C THR A 145 -13.36 -17.00 5.02
N GLY A 146 -12.33 -16.83 5.84
CA GLY A 146 -11.90 -17.80 6.85
C GLY A 146 -10.40 -17.95 6.91
N LEU A 147 -9.95 -18.80 7.83
CA LEU A 147 -8.55 -19.14 8.05
C LEU A 147 -8.30 -20.61 7.75
N THR A 148 -7.15 -20.88 7.21
CA THR A 148 -6.53 -22.21 7.14
C THR A 148 -5.26 -22.16 7.98
N VAL A 149 -5.07 -23.18 8.82
CA VAL A 149 -3.94 -23.25 9.73
C VAL A 149 -3.27 -24.62 9.66
N TYR A 150 -1.95 -24.64 9.80
CA TYR A 150 -1.16 -25.83 10.11
C TYR A 150 -0.51 -25.64 11.46
N LEU A 151 -0.62 -26.64 12.30
CA LEU A 151 -0.24 -26.63 13.70
C LEU A 151 0.69 -27.79 14.03
N ALA A 152 1.70 -27.51 14.84
CA ALA A 152 2.54 -28.54 15.46
C ALA A 152 2.09 -28.79 16.88
N GLY A 153 1.84 -30.06 17.23
CA GLY A 153 1.63 -30.48 18.61
C GLY A 153 2.94 -30.86 19.31
N GLY A 154 2.86 -30.96 20.64
CA GLY A 154 4.04 -31.22 21.50
C GLY A 154 4.78 -32.53 21.24
N GLN A 155 4.18 -33.47 20.53
CA GLN A 155 4.80 -34.76 20.16
C GLN A 155 5.31 -34.79 18.71
N GLY A 156 5.40 -33.62 18.05
CA GLY A 156 5.87 -33.52 16.68
C GLY A 156 4.83 -33.85 15.59
N GLN A 157 3.58 -34.15 15.97
CA GLN A 157 2.50 -34.33 14.99
C GLN A 157 2.11 -32.98 14.39
N VAL A 158 1.79 -32.99 13.09
CA VAL A 158 1.26 -31.82 12.37
C VAL A 158 -0.20 -32.06 12.04
N VAL A 159 -1.02 -31.09 12.38
CA VAL A 159 -2.47 -31.09 12.08
C VAL A 159 -2.81 -29.80 11.36
N GLY A 160 -3.65 -29.87 10.33
CA GLY A 160 -4.08 -28.71 9.58
C GLY A 160 -5.50 -28.83 9.07
N GLY A 161 -6.04 -27.70 8.70
CA GLY A 161 -7.38 -27.58 8.15
C GLY A 161 -7.95 -26.16 8.20
N SER A 162 -9.18 -26.04 7.73
CA SER A 162 -9.91 -24.79 7.83
C SER A 162 -10.45 -24.60 9.25
N VAL A 163 -10.23 -23.43 9.81
CA VAL A 163 -10.77 -23.04 11.11
C VAL A 163 -12.29 -22.88 10.99
N VAL A 164 -13.06 -23.61 11.79
CA VAL A 164 -14.53 -23.58 11.76
C VAL A 164 -15.16 -23.12 13.07
N GLY A 165 -14.37 -22.77 14.04
CA GLY A 165 -14.79 -22.28 15.34
C GLY A 165 -13.74 -21.34 15.89
N THR A 166 -13.48 -21.44 17.18
CA THR A 166 -12.47 -20.66 17.87
C THR A 166 -11.05 -21.10 17.49
N LEU A 167 -10.16 -20.12 17.44
CA LEU A 167 -8.71 -20.30 17.35
C LEU A 167 -8.10 -19.41 18.44
N THR A 168 -8.09 -19.90 19.69
CA THR A 168 -7.72 -19.08 20.84
C THR A 168 -6.20 -18.93 20.94
N ALA A 169 -5.72 -17.72 21.02
CA ALA A 169 -4.32 -17.41 21.25
C ALA A 169 -3.90 -17.86 22.67
N ALA A 170 -2.96 -18.78 22.81
CA ALA A 170 -2.47 -19.24 24.11
C ALA A 170 -1.39 -18.31 24.70
N GLY A 171 -0.91 -17.37 23.91
CA GLY A 171 0.01 -16.29 24.18
C GLY A 171 -0.10 -15.28 23.03
N PRO A 172 0.75 -14.27 22.93
CA PRO A 172 0.74 -13.35 21.79
C PRO A 172 0.90 -14.09 20.46
N VAL A 173 0.01 -13.81 19.51
CA VAL A 173 0.09 -14.34 18.14
C VAL A 173 0.35 -13.19 17.19
N MET A 174 1.48 -13.27 16.48
CA MET A 174 1.83 -12.31 15.44
C MET A 174 1.21 -12.71 14.12
N VAL A 175 0.56 -11.77 13.43
CA VAL A 175 -0.08 -11.98 12.13
C VAL A 175 0.44 -10.96 11.15
N ILE A 176 0.95 -11.44 10.02
CA ILE A 176 1.34 -10.61 8.87
C ILE A 176 0.22 -10.69 7.84
N ALA A 177 -0.32 -9.54 7.47
CA ALA A 177 -1.43 -9.46 6.54
C ALA A 177 -1.29 -8.28 5.59
N SER A 178 -2.00 -8.34 4.47
CA SER A 178 -2.18 -7.24 3.54
C SER A 178 -3.65 -6.83 3.50
N THR A 179 -3.92 -5.53 3.45
CA THR A 179 -5.29 -5.02 3.24
C THR A 179 -5.47 -4.50 1.82
N PHE A 180 -6.66 -4.71 1.28
CA PHE A 180 -7.08 -4.25 -0.05
C PHE A 180 -8.43 -3.54 0.02
N ALA A 181 -8.66 -2.58 -0.89
CA ALA A 181 -9.89 -1.80 -0.91
C ALA A 181 -11.00 -2.47 -1.72
N ASN A 182 -10.63 -3.08 -2.84
CA ASN A 182 -11.56 -3.68 -3.79
C ASN A 182 -11.20 -5.15 -4.00
N ALA A 183 -12.23 -5.98 -4.14
CA ALA A 183 -12.11 -7.35 -4.58
C ALA A 183 -13.27 -7.64 -5.53
N THR A 184 -12.95 -8.19 -6.69
CA THR A 184 -13.94 -8.70 -7.63
C THR A 184 -13.98 -10.22 -7.51
N TYR A 185 -15.18 -10.78 -7.39
CA TYR A 185 -15.34 -12.23 -7.43
C TYR A 185 -15.53 -12.64 -8.90
N GLU A 186 -14.62 -13.45 -9.39
CA GLU A 186 -14.65 -13.98 -10.73
C GLU A 186 -14.66 -15.51 -10.68
N ARG A 187 -15.47 -16.15 -11.47
CA ARG A 187 -15.51 -17.60 -11.59
C ARG A 187 -14.75 -18.04 -12.83
N LEU A 188 -13.74 -18.83 -12.65
CA LEU A 188 -12.90 -19.32 -13.75
C LEU A 188 -13.34 -20.74 -14.20
N PRO A 189 -13.19 -21.11 -15.53
CA PRO A 189 -12.73 -20.22 -16.60
C PRO A 189 -13.75 -19.13 -16.93
N LEU A 190 -13.28 -17.98 -17.41
CA LEU A 190 -14.16 -16.92 -17.90
C LEU A 190 -14.81 -17.42 -19.20
N ASP A 191 -16.13 -17.45 -19.25
CA ASP A 191 -16.86 -17.71 -20.49
C ASP A 191 -16.81 -16.46 -21.37
N GLU A 192 -16.60 -16.62 -22.69
CA GLU A 192 -16.50 -15.50 -23.66
C GLU A 192 -17.70 -14.53 -23.60
N ALA A 193 -18.85 -15.00 -23.09
CA ALA A 193 -20.05 -14.18 -22.88
C ALA A 193 -19.91 -13.13 -21.76
N ASP A 194 -18.98 -13.31 -20.82
CA ASP A 194 -18.78 -12.37 -19.72
C ASP A 194 -17.96 -11.15 -20.13
N GLU A 195 -17.14 -11.25 -21.19
CA GLU A 195 -16.37 -10.12 -21.72
C GLU A 195 -17.26 -9.11 -22.48
N GLU A 196 -18.32 -9.57 -23.13
CA GLU A 196 -19.22 -8.71 -23.88
C GLU A 196 -20.12 -7.84 -22.97
N SER A 197 -20.43 -8.34 -21.78
CA SER A 197 -21.23 -7.61 -20.79
C SER A 197 -20.48 -6.44 -20.13
N VAL A 198 -19.14 -6.51 -20.04
CA VAL A 198 -18.30 -5.44 -19.48
C VAL A 198 -18.13 -4.29 -20.48
N GLN A 199 -18.09 -4.59 -21.78
CA GLN A 199 -18.00 -3.57 -22.83
C GLN A 199 -19.31 -2.81 -23.05
N ALA A 200 -20.47 -3.43 -22.77
CA ALA A 200 -21.78 -2.80 -22.93
C ALA A 200 -22.12 -1.75 -21.84
N GLN A 201 -21.34 -1.65 -20.79
CA GLN A 201 -21.51 -0.67 -19.70
C GLN A 201 -20.68 0.61 -19.88
N GLN A 202 -19.97 0.77 -20.98
CA GLN A 202 -19.27 2.01 -21.28
C GLN A 202 -20.28 3.02 -21.86
N PRO A 203 -20.51 4.19 -21.22
CA PRO A 203 -21.42 5.18 -21.75
C PRO A 203 -20.90 5.68 -23.12
N PRO A 204 -21.79 5.95 -24.10
CA PRO A 204 -21.38 6.43 -25.40
C PRO A 204 -20.65 7.77 -25.29
N PRO A 205 -19.63 8.01 -26.14
CA PRO A 205 -18.92 9.28 -26.13
C PRO A 205 -19.93 10.40 -26.45
N GLY A 206 -19.99 11.40 -25.56
CA GLY A 206 -20.86 12.57 -25.73
C GLY A 206 -20.63 13.26 -27.09
N PRO A 207 -21.64 13.90 -27.68
CA PRO A 207 -21.49 14.56 -28.96
C PRO A 207 -20.47 15.68 -28.89
N ALA A 208 -19.53 15.66 -29.83
CA ALA A 208 -18.56 16.72 -30.05
C ALA A 208 -19.31 18.06 -30.22
N ALA A 209 -18.97 19.04 -29.39
CA ALA A 209 -19.48 20.40 -29.56
C ALA A 209 -18.91 20.95 -30.87
N GLU A 210 -19.72 20.94 -31.91
CA GLU A 210 -19.42 21.70 -33.11
C GLU A 210 -19.47 23.19 -32.76
N GLY A 211 -18.30 23.82 -32.90
CA GLY A 211 -18.15 25.26 -32.80
C GLY A 211 -19.00 25.94 -33.89
N ARG A 212 -19.85 26.86 -33.45
CA ARG A 212 -20.46 27.86 -34.34
C ARG A 212 -19.64 29.14 -34.26
N LEU A 213 -19.35 29.62 -35.45
CA LEU A 213 -18.80 30.90 -35.85
C LEU A 213 -19.34 32.11 -35.06
#